data_4a6e1ed53009f4ebec9ace4f0c87e7b4
#
_entry.id   4a6e1ed53009f4ebec9ace4f0c87e7b4
#
_cell.length_a   1.000
_cell.length_b   1.000
_cell.length_c   1.000
_cell.angle_alpha   90.00
_cell.angle_beta   90.00
_cell.angle_gamma   90.00
#
_symmetry.space_group_name_H-M   'P 1'
#
loop_
_entity.id
_entity.type
_entity.pdbx_description
1 polymer ?
#
loop_
_entity_poly.entity_id
_entity_poly.type
_entity_poly.pdbx_seq_one_letter_code
_entity_poly.pdbx_strand_id
1 'polypeptide(L)'
;MFRSLQPGQRAQVWIGGPDVAEPDLLLETTEMLIEAPNWSADGALLVNGNGQLWRIALDESTAVLSQVTFSGLPEINNDHMLSPNGQDIYLSASDGHIYRGALTGGDAERVTEDEGVWHFLHGVSPDGNRLAYVRLADFTQPGRLAVMEPFGPSEIVDTGEGHLDGPEWSGDGSWIYFNTETFSTEPGHAQLARIPDGGGPMEHLVASNTVDWFPHLSPDGRFASYITFPAGTLGHPADLPVEVRVVRTDDWSTPVQTYPLFGGQGTINVNSWSPDSTRFAFVAYPSA
;
A
#
# COMPACT_ATOMS: atom_id res chain seq x y z
N MET A 1 -7.56 3.54 16.58
CA MET A 1 -6.61 4.51 17.18
C MET A 1 -5.46 4.59 16.21
N PHE A 2 -5.15 5.80 15.70
CA PHE A 2 -4.06 5.98 14.74
C PHE A 2 -2.73 5.90 15.45
N ARG A 3 -1.75 5.46 14.68
CA ARG A 3 -0.36 5.55 15.05
C ARG A 3 0.05 7.05 15.09
N SER A 4 0.96 7.41 15.97
CA SER A 4 1.54 8.74 16.07
C SER A 4 3.05 8.65 16.17
N LEU A 5 3.76 9.72 15.81
CA LEU A 5 5.20 9.79 16.00
C LEU A 5 5.56 9.62 17.49
N GLN A 6 6.59 8.81 17.75
CA GLN A 6 7.16 8.69 19.08
C GLN A 6 7.97 9.96 19.44
N PRO A 7 8.22 10.24 20.72
CA PRO A 7 9.07 11.35 21.13
C PRO A 7 10.44 11.33 20.44
N GLY A 8 10.79 12.40 19.73
CA GLY A 8 12.04 12.52 18.97
C GLY A 8 12.03 11.86 17.60
N GLN A 9 10.94 11.18 17.22
CA GLN A 9 10.78 10.60 15.90
C GLN A 9 10.30 11.66 14.88
N ARG A 10 10.63 11.46 13.63
CA ARG A 10 10.17 12.29 12.51
C ARG A 10 9.65 11.41 11.37
N ALA A 11 8.71 11.92 10.59
CA ALA A 11 8.30 11.32 9.34
C ALA A 11 9.07 11.99 8.19
N GLN A 12 9.69 11.17 7.35
CA GLN A 12 10.47 11.60 6.19
C GLN A 12 9.91 10.95 4.93
N VAL A 13 9.42 11.75 4.00
CA VAL A 13 9.00 11.26 2.67
C VAL A 13 10.18 11.34 1.73
N TRP A 14 10.54 10.21 1.15
CA TRP A 14 11.67 10.04 0.25
C TRP A 14 11.20 9.66 -1.15
N ILE A 15 11.96 10.04 -2.17
CA ILE A 15 11.75 9.65 -3.57
C ILE A 15 12.93 8.79 -4.01
N GLY A 16 12.65 7.53 -4.34
CA GLY A 16 13.59 6.56 -4.88
C GLY A 16 13.21 6.12 -6.30
N GLY A 17 13.93 5.15 -6.85
CA GLY A 17 13.65 4.58 -8.16
C GLY A 17 14.67 3.51 -8.55
N PRO A 18 14.44 2.76 -9.66
CA PRO A 18 15.33 1.67 -10.07
C PRO A 18 16.76 2.15 -10.42
N ASP A 19 16.91 3.38 -10.92
CA ASP A 19 18.19 4.00 -11.29
C ASP A 19 18.65 5.06 -10.29
N VAL A 20 18.01 5.16 -9.11
CA VAL A 20 18.31 6.16 -8.07
C VAL A 20 19.11 5.50 -6.96
N ALA A 21 20.43 5.70 -6.93
CA ALA A 21 21.30 5.09 -5.93
C ALA A 21 21.08 5.66 -4.51
N GLU A 22 20.84 6.97 -4.40
CA GLU A 22 20.54 7.66 -3.16
C GLU A 22 19.20 8.38 -3.31
N PRO A 23 18.20 8.10 -2.45
CA PRO A 23 16.89 8.72 -2.58
C PRO A 23 16.94 10.19 -2.18
N ASP A 24 16.06 10.98 -2.77
CA ASP A 24 15.88 12.40 -2.47
C ASP A 24 14.88 12.59 -1.33
N LEU A 25 15.24 13.37 -0.30
CA LEU A 25 14.32 13.76 0.76
C LEU A 25 13.37 14.86 0.25
N LEU A 26 12.09 14.52 0.13
CA LEU A 26 11.05 15.44 -0.32
C LEU A 26 10.49 16.29 0.83
N LEU A 27 10.19 15.67 1.96
CA LEU A 27 9.54 16.32 3.10
C LEU A 27 10.01 15.66 4.41
N GLU A 28 10.24 16.48 5.43
CA GLU A 28 10.42 16.03 6.81
C GLU A 28 9.47 16.79 7.73
N THR A 29 8.85 16.10 8.68
CA THR A 29 8.01 16.71 9.70
C THR A 29 8.12 15.97 11.04
N THR A 30 8.00 16.73 12.13
CA THR A 30 7.88 16.24 13.52
C THR A 30 6.48 16.50 14.09
N GLU A 31 5.59 17.11 13.32
CA GLU A 31 4.28 17.56 13.80
C GLU A 31 3.21 16.46 13.68
N MET A 32 3.36 15.58 12.69
CA MET A 32 2.42 14.51 12.45
C MET A 32 3.08 13.30 11.81
N LEU A 33 2.52 12.12 12.06
CA LEU A 33 2.84 10.92 11.31
C LEU A 33 2.28 11.07 9.89
N ILE A 34 3.09 10.75 8.89
CA ILE A 34 2.71 10.63 7.49
C ILE A 34 2.94 9.18 7.07
N GLU A 35 1.99 8.58 6.36
CA GLU A 35 2.06 7.18 5.93
C GLU A 35 1.60 7.01 4.48
N ALA A 36 2.04 5.91 3.85
CA ALA A 36 1.45 5.33 2.65
C ALA A 36 1.25 6.32 1.49
N PRO A 37 2.31 6.82 0.86
CA PRO A 37 2.17 7.73 -0.27
C PRO A 37 1.56 7.04 -1.49
N ASN A 38 0.58 7.68 -2.16
CA ASN A 38 0.12 7.37 -3.51
C ASN A 38 0.55 8.47 -4.46
N TRP A 39 1.09 8.14 -5.62
CA TRP A 39 1.49 9.14 -6.62
C TRP A 39 0.37 9.37 -7.62
N SER A 40 -0.21 10.56 -7.63
CA SER A 40 -1.30 10.93 -8.54
C SER A 40 -0.80 11.40 -9.92
N ALA A 41 -1.63 11.22 -10.92
CA ALA A 41 -1.30 11.59 -12.31
C ALA A 41 -1.08 13.09 -12.53
N ASP A 42 -1.63 13.94 -11.65
CA ASP A 42 -1.47 15.39 -11.69
C ASP A 42 -0.24 15.90 -10.93
N GLY A 43 0.69 15.00 -10.56
CA GLY A 43 1.98 15.37 -9.96
C GLY A 43 1.90 15.71 -8.48
N ALA A 44 1.19 14.91 -7.69
CA ALA A 44 1.18 15.02 -6.24
C ALA A 44 1.30 13.66 -5.56
N LEU A 45 1.69 13.66 -4.28
CA LEU A 45 1.52 12.52 -3.40
C LEU A 45 0.30 12.73 -2.51
N LEU A 46 -0.58 11.73 -2.45
CA LEU A 46 -1.62 11.60 -1.45
C LEU A 46 -1.05 10.73 -0.33
N VAL A 47 -1.19 11.18 0.91
CA VAL A 47 -0.69 10.49 2.11
C VAL A 47 -1.75 10.54 3.20
N ASN A 48 -1.78 9.55 4.08
CA ASN A 48 -2.60 9.69 5.28
C ASN A 48 -1.78 10.24 6.44
N GLY A 49 -2.46 10.92 7.35
CA GLY A 49 -1.89 11.42 8.59
C GLY A 49 -2.99 11.88 9.53
N ASN A 50 -2.90 11.52 10.82
CA ASN A 50 -3.90 11.83 11.83
C ASN A 50 -5.35 11.44 11.43
N GLY A 51 -5.52 10.32 10.72
CA GLY A 51 -6.82 9.84 10.26
C GLY A 51 -7.44 10.65 9.12
N GLN A 52 -6.67 11.46 8.44
CA GLN A 52 -7.08 12.35 7.37
C GLN A 52 -6.24 12.11 6.12
N LEU A 53 -6.76 12.47 4.95
CA LEU A 53 -6.02 12.48 3.70
C LEU A 53 -5.34 13.84 3.50
N TRP A 54 -4.07 13.80 3.09
CA TRP A 54 -3.25 14.99 2.80
C TRP A 54 -2.65 14.87 1.41
N ARG A 55 -2.36 16.02 0.81
CA ARG A 55 -1.74 16.15 -0.51
C ARG A 55 -0.43 16.92 -0.38
N ILE A 56 0.61 16.43 -1.06
CA ILE A 56 1.91 17.07 -1.24
C ILE A 56 2.08 17.34 -2.73
N ALA A 57 2.12 18.60 -3.18
CA ALA A 57 2.41 18.96 -4.56
C ALA A 57 3.91 18.78 -4.85
N LEU A 58 4.26 18.16 -6.00
CA LEU A 58 5.64 17.85 -6.37
C LEU A 58 6.29 18.89 -7.29
N ASP A 59 5.50 19.83 -7.82
CA ASP A 59 5.94 20.90 -8.72
C ASP A 59 6.32 22.18 -7.98
N GLU A 60 6.14 22.23 -6.67
CA GLU A 60 6.47 23.38 -5.83
C GLU A 60 7.91 23.29 -5.33
N SER A 61 8.56 24.45 -5.16
CA SER A 61 9.93 24.53 -4.65
C SER A 61 10.07 24.09 -3.18
N THR A 62 8.96 23.97 -2.47
CA THR A 62 8.87 23.49 -1.08
C THR A 62 7.67 22.58 -0.97
N ALA A 63 7.88 21.35 -0.53
CA ALA A 63 6.80 20.40 -0.28
C ALA A 63 5.94 20.87 0.90
N VAL A 64 4.64 21.09 0.67
CA VAL A 64 3.67 21.54 1.67
C VAL A 64 2.52 20.55 1.75
N LEU A 65 2.15 20.18 2.98
CA LEU A 65 0.97 19.39 3.25
C LEU A 65 -0.28 20.23 3.17
N SER A 66 -1.23 19.85 2.34
CA SER A 66 -2.57 20.43 2.28
C SER A 66 -3.61 19.34 2.53
N GLN A 67 -4.55 19.57 3.43
CA GLN A 67 -5.58 18.59 3.75
C GLN A 67 -6.61 18.47 2.64
N VAL A 68 -6.97 17.24 2.28
CA VAL A 68 -8.14 16.93 1.44
C VAL A 68 -9.30 16.61 2.36
N THR A 69 -10.32 17.47 2.39
CA THR A 69 -11.41 17.38 3.36
C THR A 69 -12.63 16.69 2.76
N PHE A 70 -13.16 15.70 3.50
CA PHE A 70 -14.38 15.01 3.11
C PHE A 70 -15.48 15.19 4.17
N SER A 71 -16.73 15.28 3.71
CA SER A 71 -17.90 15.10 4.58
C SER A 71 -18.40 13.65 4.46
N GLY A 72 -18.89 13.10 5.56
CA GLY A 72 -19.39 11.72 5.62
C GLY A 72 -18.32 10.62 5.66
N LEU A 73 -17.02 10.98 5.68
CA LEU A 73 -15.91 10.04 5.83
C LEU A 73 -15.48 9.95 7.30
N PRO A 74 -15.47 8.77 7.92
CA PRO A 74 -14.79 8.55 9.20
C PRO A 74 -13.27 8.77 9.07
N GLU A 75 -12.57 8.66 10.19
CA GLU A 75 -11.10 8.63 10.17
C GLU A 75 -10.59 7.48 9.31
N ILE A 76 -9.59 7.72 8.47
CA ILE A 76 -9.00 6.73 7.57
C ILE A 76 -7.77 6.06 8.17
N ASN A 77 -7.45 4.86 7.69
CA ASN A 77 -6.16 4.21 7.92
C ASN A 77 -5.20 4.50 6.76
N ASN A 78 -4.11 3.75 6.63
CA ASN A 78 -3.10 3.94 5.60
C ASN A 78 -3.35 3.14 4.31
N ASP A 79 -4.55 2.57 4.12
CA ASP A 79 -4.91 1.82 2.92
C ASP A 79 -5.88 2.66 2.09
N HIS A 80 -5.34 3.30 1.07
CA HIS A 80 -6.10 4.13 0.14
C HIS A 80 -5.55 3.99 -1.28
N MET A 81 -6.41 3.99 -2.27
CA MET A 81 -6.03 3.75 -3.65
C MET A 81 -6.66 4.77 -4.60
N LEU A 82 -5.83 5.30 -5.50
CA LEU A 82 -6.28 6.16 -6.58
C LEU A 82 -7.10 5.36 -7.60
N SER A 83 -8.20 5.92 -8.05
CA SER A 83 -8.92 5.37 -9.18
C SER A 83 -8.16 5.64 -10.47
N PRO A 84 -8.11 4.68 -11.43
CA PRO A 84 -7.48 4.89 -12.74
C PRO A 84 -8.08 6.04 -13.56
N ASN A 85 -9.28 6.52 -13.21
CA ASN A 85 -9.88 7.70 -13.83
C ASN A 85 -9.14 9.02 -13.49
N GLY A 86 -8.22 9.00 -12.51
CA GLY A 86 -7.45 10.16 -12.06
C GLY A 86 -8.27 11.25 -11.35
N GLN A 87 -9.52 10.96 -10.95
CA GLN A 87 -10.41 11.93 -10.31
C GLN A 87 -10.85 11.52 -8.92
N ASP A 88 -10.92 10.22 -8.65
CA ASP A 88 -11.43 9.66 -7.41
C ASP A 88 -10.34 8.91 -6.63
N ILE A 89 -10.58 8.76 -5.34
CA ILE A 89 -9.81 7.94 -4.42
C ILE A 89 -10.75 7.05 -3.61
N TYR A 90 -10.31 5.82 -3.35
CA TYR A 90 -10.93 4.90 -2.42
C TYR A 90 -10.13 4.86 -1.12
N LEU A 91 -10.79 4.81 0.02
CA LEU A 91 -10.21 5.00 1.34
C LEU A 91 -10.78 3.96 2.31
N SER A 92 -9.92 3.20 2.98
CA SER A 92 -10.35 2.34 4.10
C SER A 92 -10.48 3.18 5.36
N ALA A 93 -11.62 3.06 6.03
CA ALA A 93 -11.96 3.87 7.19
C ALA A 93 -11.98 3.06 8.50
N SER A 94 -11.91 3.76 9.62
CA SER A 94 -11.83 3.19 10.97
C SER A 94 -13.11 2.47 11.44
N ASP A 95 -14.18 2.58 10.67
CA ASP A 95 -15.41 1.83 10.88
C ASP A 95 -15.42 0.47 10.15
N GLY A 96 -14.32 0.13 9.45
CA GLY A 96 -14.14 -1.13 8.74
C GLY A 96 -14.63 -1.12 7.29
N HIS A 97 -15.10 0.03 6.79
CA HIS A 97 -15.63 0.16 5.44
C HIS A 97 -14.70 0.88 4.47
N ILE A 98 -14.90 0.65 3.17
CA ILE A 98 -14.27 1.40 2.09
C ILE A 98 -15.21 2.51 1.66
N TYR A 99 -14.64 3.71 1.48
CA TYR A 99 -15.32 4.90 0.98
C TYR A 99 -14.70 5.35 -0.35
N ARG A 100 -15.49 6.04 -1.16
CA ARG A 100 -15.05 6.72 -2.38
C ARG A 100 -15.29 8.21 -2.26
N GLY A 101 -14.33 9.03 -2.67
CA GLY A 101 -14.46 10.47 -2.76
C GLY A 101 -13.65 11.05 -3.90
N ALA A 102 -13.90 12.31 -4.28
CA ALA A 102 -13.12 13.00 -5.29
C ALA A 102 -11.75 13.41 -4.73
N LEU A 103 -10.68 13.40 -5.55
CA LEU A 103 -9.35 13.87 -5.15
C LEU A 103 -9.30 15.34 -4.71
N THR A 104 -10.33 16.10 -5.06
CA THR A 104 -10.50 17.49 -4.62
C THR A 104 -11.23 17.66 -3.28
N GLY A 105 -11.63 16.54 -2.66
CA GLY A 105 -12.46 16.55 -1.46
C GLY A 105 -13.96 16.69 -1.76
N GLY A 106 -14.77 16.92 -0.74
CA GLY A 106 -16.22 17.02 -0.83
C GLY A 106 -16.93 15.86 -0.12
N ASP A 107 -18.03 15.35 -0.66
CA ASP A 107 -18.74 14.24 -0.05
C ASP A 107 -18.03 12.92 -0.33
N ALA A 108 -17.96 12.05 0.68
CA ALA A 108 -17.51 10.66 0.54
C ALA A 108 -18.69 9.71 0.66
N GLU A 109 -18.70 8.67 -0.16
CA GLU A 109 -19.75 7.66 -0.22
C GLU A 109 -19.20 6.29 0.21
N ARG A 110 -19.92 5.59 1.10
CA ARG A 110 -19.54 4.24 1.53
C ARG A 110 -19.79 3.25 0.39
N VAL A 111 -18.76 2.45 0.08
CA VAL A 111 -18.76 1.51 -1.06
C VAL A 111 -19.09 0.08 -0.63
N THR A 112 -18.70 -0.32 0.59
CA THR A 112 -18.92 -1.67 1.13
C THR A 112 -20.16 -1.74 1.99
N GLU A 113 -20.92 -2.84 1.86
CA GLU A 113 -22.17 -3.03 2.61
C GLU A 113 -22.07 -4.09 3.74
N ASP A 114 -21.10 -5.02 3.66
CA ASP A 114 -20.92 -6.10 4.62
C ASP A 114 -20.62 -5.55 6.02
N GLU A 115 -21.51 -5.81 7.00
CA GLU A 115 -21.33 -5.40 8.39
C GLU A 115 -20.53 -6.45 9.19
N GLY A 116 -19.80 -5.98 10.21
CA GLY A 116 -19.09 -6.84 11.15
C GLY A 116 -17.83 -7.49 10.61
N VAL A 117 -17.29 -6.97 9.50
CA VAL A 117 -16.01 -7.35 8.91
C VAL A 117 -15.21 -6.11 8.56
N TRP A 118 -13.89 -6.26 8.42
CA TRP A 118 -12.97 -5.20 8.02
C TRP A 118 -12.60 -5.35 6.54
N HIS A 119 -12.44 -4.21 5.88
CA HIS A 119 -12.05 -4.13 4.47
C HIS A 119 -10.83 -3.23 4.35
N PHE A 120 -9.64 -3.81 4.10
CA PHE A 120 -8.39 -3.08 3.91
C PHE A 120 -8.06 -3.05 2.42
N LEU A 121 -8.21 -1.89 1.80
CA LEU A 121 -8.12 -1.72 0.36
C LEU A 121 -6.68 -1.54 -0.10
N HIS A 122 -6.25 -2.36 -1.07
CA HIS A 122 -4.92 -2.27 -1.65
C HIS A 122 -4.90 -2.23 -3.19
N GLY A 123 -6.00 -2.54 -3.87
CA GLY A 123 -6.03 -2.58 -5.32
C GLY A 123 -7.30 -2.03 -5.94
N VAL A 124 -7.14 -1.33 -7.07
CA VAL A 124 -8.20 -0.99 -8.01
C VAL A 124 -7.80 -1.58 -9.36
N SER A 125 -8.71 -2.32 -10.02
CA SER A 125 -8.41 -2.91 -11.33
C SER A 125 -8.09 -1.82 -12.36
N PRO A 126 -7.25 -2.09 -13.39
CA PRO A 126 -6.84 -1.07 -14.37
C PRO A 126 -7.99 -0.41 -15.13
N ASP A 127 -9.12 -1.12 -15.28
CA ASP A 127 -10.35 -0.58 -15.88
C ASP A 127 -11.21 0.22 -14.88
N GLY A 128 -10.83 0.25 -13.60
CA GLY A 128 -11.52 0.95 -12.52
C GLY A 128 -12.80 0.31 -12.01
N ASN A 129 -13.13 -0.89 -12.50
CA ASN A 129 -14.42 -1.53 -12.25
C ASN A 129 -14.42 -2.47 -11.02
N ARG A 130 -13.25 -2.85 -10.49
CA ARG A 130 -13.15 -3.76 -9.35
C ARG A 130 -12.17 -3.26 -8.30
N LEU A 131 -12.44 -3.61 -7.05
CA LEU A 131 -11.60 -3.38 -5.89
C LEU A 131 -11.07 -4.72 -5.40
N ALA A 132 -9.76 -4.79 -5.06
CA ALA A 132 -9.16 -5.89 -4.34
C ALA A 132 -8.75 -5.42 -2.95
N TYR A 133 -9.11 -6.18 -1.94
CA TYR A 133 -8.89 -5.81 -0.56
C TYR A 133 -8.72 -7.05 0.32
N VAL A 134 -8.15 -6.83 1.49
CA VAL A 134 -8.10 -7.83 2.54
C VAL A 134 -9.42 -7.78 3.30
N ARG A 135 -10.18 -8.87 3.24
CA ARG A 135 -11.37 -9.07 4.06
C ARG A 135 -10.97 -9.80 5.33
N LEU A 136 -11.22 -9.17 6.47
CA LEU A 136 -10.87 -9.70 7.78
C LEU A 136 -12.12 -9.82 8.64
N ALA A 137 -12.45 -11.05 9.07
CA ALA A 137 -13.61 -11.28 9.93
C ALA A 137 -13.37 -10.71 11.33
N ASP A 138 -12.19 -10.93 11.86
CA ASP A 138 -11.66 -10.34 13.09
C ASP A 138 -10.13 -10.45 13.11
N PHE A 139 -9.46 -9.73 14.01
CA PHE A 139 -7.99 -9.69 14.08
C PHE A 139 -7.34 -10.98 14.62
N THR A 140 -8.09 -12.02 14.89
CA THR A 140 -7.57 -13.35 15.28
C THR A 140 -7.57 -14.35 14.13
N GLN A 141 -8.18 -13.98 13.00
CA GLN A 141 -8.27 -14.79 11.79
C GLN A 141 -7.34 -14.24 10.69
N PRO A 142 -6.86 -15.09 9.78
CA PRO A 142 -6.08 -14.61 8.64
C PRO A 142 -6.94 -13.76 7.70
N GLY A 143 -6.34 -12.70 7.18
CA GLY A 143 -6.92 -11.90 6.10
C GLY A 143 -7.08 -12.73 4.82
N ARG A 144 -8.15 -12.47 4.07
CA ARG A 144 -8.50 -13.15 2.82
C ARG A 144 -8.57 -12.17 1.68
N LEU A 145 -8.07 -12.58 0.51
CA LEU A 145 -8.28 -11.80 -0.72
C LEU A 145 -9.77 -11.77 -1.05
N ALA A 146 -10.31 -10.58 -1.15
CA ALA A 146 -11.65 -10.36 -1.65
C ALA A 146 -11.63 -9.39 -2.83
N VAL A 147 -12.51 -9.63 -3.79
CA VAL A 147 -12.72 -8.78 -4.96
C VAL A 147 -14.20 -8.41 -5.04
N MET A 148 -14.49 -7.16 -5.41
CA MET A 148 -15.86 -6.69 -5.62
C MET A 148 -15.92 -5.62 -6.71
N GLU A 149 -17.06 -5.48 -7.38
CA GLU A 149 -17.40 -4.22 -8.04
C GLU A 149 -17.81 -3.20 -6.97
N PRO A 150 -17.47 -1.91 -7.12
CA PRO A 150 -17.96 -0.89 -6.19
C PRO A 150 -19.47 -0.97 -6.00
N PHE A 151 -19.93 -1.00 -4.74
CA PHE A 151 -21.33 -1.19 -4.34
C PHE A 151 -21.93 -2.58 -4.66
N GLY A 152 -21.11 -3.53 -5.08
CA GLY A 152 -21.50 -4.91 -5.36
C GLY A 152 -21.16 -5.89 -4.23
N PRO A 153 -21.53 -7.16 -4.38
CA PRO A 153 -21.17 -8.19 -3.42
C PRO A 153 -19.67 -8.54 -3.49
N SER A 154 -19.12 -8.95 -2.34
CA SER A 154 -17.75 -9.44 -2.23
C SER A 154 -17.64 -10.89 -2.68
N GLU A 155 -16.58 -11.21 -3.43
CA GLU A 155 -16.16 -12.56 -3.75
C GLU A 155 -14.81 -12.85 -3.10
N ILE A 156 -14.70 -13.99 -2.40
CA ILE A 156 -13.43 -14.45 -1.83
C ILE A 156 -12.67 -15.23 -2.90
N VAL A 157 -11.44 -14.81 -3.18
CA VAL A 157 -10.53 -15.56 -4.04
C VAL A 157 -9.74 -16.55 -3.18
N ASP A 158 -9.73 -17.82 -3.56
CA ASP A 158 -9.01 -18.87 -2.83
C ASP A 158 -7.48 -18.72 -3.04
N THR A 159 -6.78 -18.34 -1.98
CA THR A 159 -5.32 -18.20 -1.91
C THR A 159 -4.69 -19.10 -0.85
N GLY A 160 -5.38 -20.18 -0.45
CA GLY A 160 -4.96 -21.08 0.61
C GLY A 160 -5.30 -20.53 2.01
N GLU A 161 -4.68 -21.13 3.04
CA GLU A 161 -5.07 -20.87 4.44
C GLU A 161 -4.25 -19.78 5.16
N GLY A 162 -3.08 -19.39 4.63
CA GLY A 162 -2.21 -18.37 5.22
C GLY A 162 -2.85 -16.98 5.24
N HIS A 163 -2.35 -16.12 6.13
CA HIS A 163 -2.69 -14.69 6.06
C HIS A 163 -2.21 -14.10 4.73
N LEU A 164 -3.00 -13.20 4.16
CA LEU A 164 -2.72 -12.49 2.92
C LEU A 164 -2.92 -11.00 3.14
N ASP A 165 -2.07 -10.18 2.48
CA ASP A 165 -2.21 -8.73 2.49
C ASP A 165 -1.67 -8.09 1.19
N GLY A 166 -1.92 -6.80 1.00
CA GLY A 166 -1.39 -5.98 -0.09
C GLY A 166 -1.82 -6.39 -1.50
N PRO A 167 -3.08 -6.79 -1.77
CA PRO A 167 -3.47 -7.23 -3.11
C PRO A 167 -3.53 -6.07 -4.11
N GLU A 168 -2.75 -6.18 -5.20
CA GLU A 168 -2.68 -5.18 -6.27
C GLU A 168 -2.73 -5.85 -7.66
N TRP A 169 -3.49 -5.29 -8.60
CA TRP A 169 -3.50 -5.77 -9.97
C TRP A 169 -2.25 -5.37 -10.75
N SER A 170 -1.84 -6.26 -11.67
CA SER A 170 -0.94 -5.86 -12.77
C SER A 170 -1.60 -4.81 -13.67
N GLY A 171 -0.79 -3.97 -14.32
CA GLY A 171 -1.29 -2.91 -15.20
C GLY A 171 -2.12 -3.41 -16.41
N ASP A 172 -1.93 -4.67 -16.81
CA ASP A 172 -2.74 -5.34 -17.86
C ASP A 172 -4.00 -6.05 -17.31
N GLY A 173 -4.17 -6.06 -15.99
CA GLY A 173 -5.30 -6.69 -15.31
C GLY A 173 -5.28 -8.21 -15.26
N SER A 174 -4.20 -8.86 -15.72
CA SER A 174 -4.14 -10.32 -15.82
C SER A 174 -3.81 -11.03 -14.52
N TRP A 175 -3.17 -10.33 -13.56
CA TRP A 175 -2.69 -10.87 -12.30
C TRP A 175 -3.04 -9.99 -11.13
N ILE A 176 -3.23 -10.60 -9.95
CA ILE A 176 -3.25 -9.93 -8.64
C ILE A 176 -2.00 -10.36 -7.89
N TYR A 177 -1.17 -9.39 -7.49
CA TYR A 177 0.04 -9.55 -6.67
C TYR A 177 -0.30 -9.30 -5.21
N PHE A 178 0.35 -10.00 -4.28
CA PHE A 178 0.12 -9.87 -2.84
C PHE A 178 1.27 -10.51 -2.06
N ASN A 179 1.26 -10.34 -0.76
CA ASN A 179 2.06 -11.17 0.15
C ASN A 179 1.17 -12.19 0.86
N THR A 180 1.74 -13.36 1.14
CA THR A 180 1.01 -14.45 1.81
C THR A 180 1.93 -15.34 2.64
N GLU A 181 1.40 -15.90 3.73
CA GLU A 181 2.06 -16.91 4.56
C GLU A 181 1.90 -18.34 4.02
N THR A 182 1.13 -18.55 2.94
CA THR A 182 0.76 -19.88 2.43
C THR A 182 1.97 -20.75 2.04
N PHE A 183 3.10 -20.14 1.69
CA PHE A 183 4.31 -20.87 1.26
C PHE A 183 5.26 -21.25 2.41
N SER A 184 4.95 -20.88 3.65
CA SER A 184 5.80 -21.14 4.80
C SER A 184 5.03 -21.86 5.91
N THR A 185 5.75 -22.67 6.69
CA THR A 185 5.25 -23.25 7.94
C THR A 185 5.67 -22.43 9.17
N GLU A 186 6.51 -21.41 8.98
CA GLU A 186 6.93 -20.49 10.03
C GLU A 186 5.86 -19.42 10.21
N PRO A 187 5.33 -19.21 11.43
CA PRO A 187 4.30 -18.19 11.67
C PRO A 187 4.78 -16.79 11.28
N GLY A 188 3.93 -16.05 10.55
CA GLY A 188 4.23 -14.68 10.13
C GLY A 188 5.22 -14.56 8.97
N HIS A 189 5.73 -15.68 8.43
CA HIS A 189 6.68 -15.65 7.32
C HIS A 189 5.94 -15.40 5.99
N ALA A 190 5.54 -14.15 5.78
CA ALA A 190 4.92 -13.69 4.56
C ALA A 190 5.95 -13.58 3.43
N GLN A 191 5.56 -14.01 2.24
CA GLN A 191 6.35 -13.98 1.01
C GLN A 191 5.50 -13.49 -0.16
N LEU A 192 6.15 -12.98 -1.22
CA LEU A 192 5.44 -12.40 -2.35
C LEU A 192 4.95 -13.47 -3.32
N ALA A 193 3.73 -13.26 -3.79
CA ALA A 193 3.05 -14.15 -4.71
C ALA A 193 2.17 -13.37 -5.70
N ARG A 194 1.66 -14.07 -6.70
CA ARG A 194 0.58 -13.60 -7.57
C ARG A 194 -0.37 -14.73 -7.94
N ILE A 195 -1.58 -14.35 -8.29
CA ILE A 195 -2.63 -15.25 -8.76
C ILE A 195 -3.25 -14.67 -10.04
N PRO A 196 -3.67 -15.52 -11.03
CA PRO A 196 -4.41 -15.01 -12.18
C PRO A 196 -5.66 -14.25 -11.73
N ASP A 197 -6.01 -13.18 -12.43
CA ASP A 197 -7.31 -12.52 -12.24
C ASP A 197 -8.44 -13.53 -12.51
N GLY A 198 -9.36 -13.69 -11.58
CA GLY A 198 -10.36 -14.77 -11.62
C GLY A 198 -9.94 -16.06 -10.92
N GLY A 199 -8.77 -16.10 -10.28
CA GLY A 199 -8.30 -17.23 -9.46
C GLY A 199 -7.53 -18.28 -10.25
N GLY A 200 -7.08 -19.31 -9.55
CA GLY A 200 -6.28 -20.41 -10.13
C GLY A 200 -5.01 -20.68 -9.33
N PRO A 201 -4.01 -21.36 -9.92
CA PRO A 201 -2.75 -21.62 -9.22
C PRO A 201 -1.97 -20.33 -8.95
N MET A 202 -1.52 -20.18 -7.70
CA MET A 202 -0.62 -19.09 -7.31
C MET A 202 0.81 -19.35 -7.78
N GLU A 203 1.52 -18.29 -8.11
CA GLU A 203 2.95 -18.30 -8.36
C GLU A 203 3.70 -17.65 -7.20
N HIS A 204 4.67 -18.37 -6.63
CA HIS A 204 5.57 -17.87 -5.59
C HIS A 204 6.68 -17.05 -6.25
N LEU A 205 6.78 -15.76 -5.94
CA LEU A 205 7.70 -14.82 -6.60
C LEU A 205 9.03 -14.64 -5.86
N VAL A 206 8.97 -14.54 -4.52
CA VAL A 206 10.15 -14.34 -3.68
C VAL A 206 10.19 -15.39 -2.60
N ALA A 207 11.23 -16.23 -2.64
CA ALA A 207 11.54 -17.20 -1.60
C ALA A 207 12.77 -16.71 -0.82
N SER A 208 12.57 -16.09 0.32
CA SER A 208 13.62 -15.48 1.13
C SER A 208 13.55 -15.94 2.59
N ASN A 209 14.57 -15.59 3.38
CA ASN A 209 14.53 -15.74 4.85
C ASN A 209 13.94 -14.50 5.53
N THR A 210 13.74 -13.42 4.82
CA THR A 210 13.09 -12.19 5.29
C THR A 210 11.58 -12.33 5.22
N VAL A 211 10.86 -11.41 5.83
CA VAL A 211 9.40 -11.34 5.78
C VAL A 211 9.03 -10.21 4.83
N ASP A 212 8.42 -10.54 3.69
CA ASP A 212 8.27 -9.65 2.55
C ASP A 212 6.80 -9.23 2.35
N TRP A 213 6.56 -7.90 2.24
CA TRP A 213 5.22 -7.30 2.24
C TRP A 213 5.05 -6.28 1.13
N PHE A 214 3.79 -6.10 0.69
CA PHE A 214 3.31 -5.01 -0.17
C PHE A 214 4.06 -4.91 -1.51
N PRO A 215 3.89 -5.87 -2.43
CA PRO A 215 4.44 -5.77 -3.77
C PRO A 215 3.68 -4.74 -4.60
N HIS A 216 4.36 -3.68 -5.06
CA HIS A 216 3.81 -2.62 -5.89
C HIS A 216 4.50 -2.58 -7.24
N LEU A 217 3.71 -2.70 -8.31
CA LEU A 217 4.21 -2.68 -9.67
C LEU A 217 4.39 -1.25 -10.20
N SER A 218 5.45 -1.02 -10.97
CA SER A 218 5.53 0.19 -11.78
C SER A 218 4.43 0.18 -12.86
N PRO A 219 3.90 1.35 -13.27
CA PRO A 219 2.84 1.42 -14.29
C PRO A 219 3.16 0.71 -15.61
N ASP A 220 4.45 0.67 -16.02
CA ASP A 220 4.91 -0.04 -17.22
C ASP A 220 5.14 -1.56 -16.99
N GLY A 221 4.96 -2.04 -15.77
CA GLY A 221 5.12 -3.44 -15.39
C GLY A 221 6.53 -3.98 -15.41
N ARG A 222 7.57 -3.14 -15.61
CA ARG A 222 8.97 -3.61 -15.68
C ARG A 222 9.63 -3.80 -14.33
N PHE A 223 9.19 -3.05 -13.33
CA PHE A 223 9.73 -3.06 -11.97
C PHE A 223 8.64 -3.30 -10.94
N ALA A 224 9.07 -3.75 -9.77
CA ALA A 224 8.25 -3.77 -8.57
C ALA A 224 9.07 -3.27 -7.38
N SER A 225 8.40 -2.63 -6.43
CA SER A 225 8.94 -2.31 -5.11
C SER A 225 8.20 -3.11 -4.04
N TYR A 226 8.89 -3.47 -2.97
CA TYR A 226 8.31 -4.12 -1.80
C TYR A 226 9.12 -3.82 -0.55
N ILE A 227 8.54 -4.01 0.62
CA ILE A 227 9.25 -3.86 1.90
C ILE A 227 9.61 -5.23 2.47
N THR A 228 10.81 -5.33 3.03
CA THR A 228 11.29 -6.55 3.70
C THR A 228 11.66 -6.27 5.15
N PHE A 229 11.18 -7.13 6.03
CA PHE A 229 11.43 -7.12 7.46
C PHE A 229 12.46 -8.19 7.84
N PRO A 230 13.13 -8.06 8.99
CA PRO A 230 14.01 -9.10 9.52
C PRO A 230 13.28 -10.45 9.67
N ALA A 231 14.01 -11.54 9.52
CA ALA A 231 13.47 -12.89 9.73
C ALA A 231 12.81 -13.03 11.10
N GLY A 232 11.67 -13.73 11.15
CA GLY A 232 10.90 -13.94 12.38
C GLY A 232 10.02 -12.75 12.81
N THR A 233 9.94 -11.69 12.01
CA THR A 233 8.97 -10.60 12.25
C THR A 233 7.56 -11.12 12.05
N LEU A 234 6.65 -10.82 12.98
CA LEU A 234 5.23 -11.15 12.87
C LEU A 234 4.44 -9.97 12.32
N GLY A 235 3.74 -10.19 11.20
CA GLY A 235 3.01 -9.15 10.49
C GLY A 235 3.96 -8.08 9.91
N HIS A 236 3.46 -6.85 9.82
CA HIS A 236 4.21 -5.70 9.30
C HIS A 236 4.26 -4.53 10.32
N PRO A 237 4.93 -4.73 11.48
CA PRO A 237 4.92 -3.73 12.54
C PRO A 237 5.65 -2.47 12.12
N ALA A 238 5.38 -1.38 12.86
CA ALA A 238 6.11 -0.13 12.72
C ALA A 238 7.46 -0.18 13.46
N ASP A 239 8.30 0.81 13.15
CA ASP A 239 9.46 1.17 13.95
C ASP A 239 10.53 0.05 14.06
N LEU A 240 10.85 -0.54 12.91
CA LEU A 240 11.91 -1.53 12.74
C LEU A 240 12.93 -1.11 11.68
N PRO A 241 14.16 -1.61 11.75
CA PRO A 241 15.06 -1.63 10.61
C PRO A 241 14.47 -2.50 9.50
N VAL A 242 14.17 -1.91 8.35
CA VAL A 242 13.59 -2.57 7.18
C VAL A 242 14.34 -2.14 5.92
N GLU A 243 14.06 -2.80 4.81
CA GLU A 243 14.55 -2.37 3.50
C GLU A 243 13.39 -2.25 2.53
N VAL A 244 13.36 -1.19 1.74
CA VAL A 244 12.55 -1.13 0.53
C VAL A 244 13.41 -1.63 -0.62
N ARG A 245 12.98 -2.69 -1.29
CA ARG A 245 13.67 -3.31 -2.41
C ARG A 245 12.95 -3.02 -3.71
N VAL A 246 13.74 -2.80 -4.77
CA VAL A 246 13.25 -2.67 -6.14
C VAL A 246 13.81 -3.84 -6.94
N VAL A 247 12.93 -4.55 -7.63
CA VAL A 247 13.27 -5.68 -8.50
C VAL A 247 12.76 -5.47 -9.91
N ARG A 248 13.32 -6.20 -10.87
CA ARG A 248 12.68 -6.38 -12.16
C ARG A 248 11.59 -7.44 -12.05
N THR A 249 10.47 -7.25 -12.75
CA THR A 249 9.37 -8.21 -12.73
C THR A 249 9.67 -9.52 -13.46
N ASP A 250 10.73 -9.56 -14.27
CA ASP A 250 11.27 -10.76 -14.89
C ASP A 250 12.36 -11.46 -14.03
N ASP A 251 12.85 -10.81 -12.94
CA ASP A 251 13.76 -11.40 -11.94
C ASP A 251 13.49 -10.85 -10.54
N TRP A 252 12.66 -11.53 -9.77
CA TRP A 252 12.31 -11.19 -8.39
C TRP A 252 13.40 -11.55 -7.37
N SER A 253 14.41 -12.34 -7.78
CA SER A 253 15.45 -12.83 -6.88
C SER A 253 16.57 -11.82 -6.63
N THR A 254 16.75 -10.85 -7.53
CA THR A 254 17.90 -9.93 -7.53
C THR A 254 17.43 -8.48 -7.46
N PRO A 255 17.48 -7.82 -6.30
CA PRO A 255 17.16 -6.41 -6.22
C PRO A 255 18.10 -5.56 -7.08
N VAL A 256 17.53 -4.65 -7.88
CA VAL A 256 18.29 -3.62 -8.62
C VAL A 256 18.63 -2.43 -7.74
N GLN A 257 17.78 -2.17 -6.71
CA GLN A 257 18.02 -1.18 -5.66
C GLN A 257 17.54 -1.71 -4.31
N THR A 258 18.17 -1.21 -3.25
CA THR A 258 17.80 -1.49 -1.86
C THR A 258 18.00 -0.23 -1.02
N TYR A 259 16.94 0.19 -0.34
CA TYR A 259 16.95 1.35 0.55
C TYR A 259 16.75 0.89 2.00
N PRO A 260 17.84 0.76 2.80
CA PRO A 260 17.71 0.46 4.22
C PRO A 260 17.20 1.70 4.97
N LEU A 261 16.22 1.50 5.85
CA LEU A 261 15.62 2.59 6.61
C LEU A 261 15.03 2.09 7.94
N PHE A 262 14.69 3.01 8.81
CA PHE A 262 13.87 2.74 9.99
C PHE A 262 12.41 3.07 9.63
N GLY A 263 11.54 2.03 9.57
CA GLY A 263 10.20 2.14 9.00
C GLY A 263 9.30 0.98 9.39
N GLY A 264 8.63 0.38 8.40
CA GLY A 264 7.66 -0.70 8.56
C GLY A 264 6.26 -0.26 8.17
N GLN A 265 5.27 -0.45 9.05
CA GLN A 265 3.90 0.03 8.83
C GLN A 265 3.91 1.51 8.40
N GLY A 266 3.23 1.82 7.30
CA GLY A 266 3.12 3.17 6.74
C GLY A 266 4.23 3.54 5.74
N THR A 267 5.28 2.73 5.58
CA THR A 267 6.39 3.02 4.66
C THR A 267 5.94 2.98 3.20
N ILE A 268 5.31 1.89 2.75
CA ILE A 268 4.81 1.69 1.38
C ILE A 268 3.57 0.80 1.34
N ASN A 269 2.59 1.02 2.20
CA ASN A 269 1.38 0.17 2.25
C ASN A 269 0.56 0.19 0.95
N VAL A 270 0.72 1.23 0.13
CA VAL A 270 0.00 1.41 -1.13
C VAL A 270 0.96 1.78 -2.25
N ASN A 271 0.56 1.58 -3.49
CA ASN A 271 1.39 1.87 -4.65
C ASN A 271 1.69 3.37 -4.78
N SER A 272 2.98 3.68 -4.83
CA SER A 272 3.51 5.04 -4.88
C SER A 272 4.39 5.32 -6.10
N TRP A 273 4.35 4.46 -7.11
CA TRP A 273 5.10 4.67 -8.34
C TRP A 273 4.62 5.89 -9.13
N SER A 274 5.57 6.65 -9.67
CA SER A 274 5.28 7.76 -10.58
C SER A 274 4.66 7.24 -11.89
N PRO A 275 3.79 8.02 -12.55
CA PRO A 275 3.14 7.62 -13.80
C PRO A 275 4.12 7.26 -14.93
N ASP A 276 5.33 7.81 -14.92
CA ASP A 276 6.39 7.52 -15.88
C ASP A 276 7.25 6.29 -15.52
N SER A 277 6.95 5.61 -14.42
CA SER A 277 7.64 4.39 -13.94
C SER A 277 9.10 4.59 -13.56
N THR A 278 9.57 5.82 -13.38
CA THR A 278 10.97 6.11 -13.09
C THR A 278 11.29 6.29 -11.62
N ARG A 279 10.28 6.61 -10.81
CA ARG A 279 10.41 6.91 -9.38
C ARG A 279 9.25 6.36 -8.58
N PHE A 280 9.43 6.26 -7.27
CA PHE A 280 8.37 5.97 -6.30
C PHE A 280 8.66 6.68 -4.98
N ALA A 281 7.63 6.86 -4.16
CA ALA A 281 7.76 7.47 -2.85
C ALA A 281 7.71 6.42 -1.73
N PHE A 282 8.42 6.67 -0.62
CA PHE A 282 8.34 5.87 0.59
C PHE A 282 8.57 6.72 1.83
N VAL A 283 8.16 6.23 3.01
CA VAL A 283 8.29 6.99 4.25
C VAL A 283 9.21 6.27 5.24
N ALA A 284 10.12 7.01 5.84
CA ALA A 284 10.97 6.57 6.94
C ALA A 284 10.62 7.30 8.24
N TYR A 285 10.90 6.65 9.38
CA TYR A 285 10.57 7.18 10.71
C TYR A 285 11.79 7.20 11.66
N PRO A 286 12.90 7.85 11.30
CA PRO A 286 14.08 7.89 12.15
C PRO A 286 13.82 8.66 13.45
N SER A 287 14.51 8.25 14.52
CA SER A 287 14.64 9.02 15.76
C SER A 287 15.87 9.93 15.71
N ALA A 288 15.84 11.03 16.45
CA ALA A 288 16.95 11.98 16.55
C ALA A 288 18.17 11.35 17.23
#